data_e6d042062246a4132725acf52bc56d81
#
_entry.id   e6d042062246a4132725acf52bc56d81
#
_cell.length_a   1.000
_cell.length_b   1.000
_cell.length_c   1.000
_cell.angle_alpha   90.00
_cell.angle_beta   90.00
_cell.angle_gamma   90.00
#
_symmetry.space_group_name_H-M   'P 1'
#
loop_
_entity.id
_entity.type
_entity.pdbx_description
1 polymer ?
#
loop_
_entity_poly.entity_id
_entity_poly.type
_entity_poly.pdbx_seq_one_letter_code
_entity_poly.pdbx_strand_id
1 'polypeptide(L)'
;YGVLQRGDGNAMNVGAYGNNNWIGVGQFGDGNTVTSLWMRGDRNDIGFRQDGDKNIAAGHVDGSDAKSQSLSIGDRNSMSLTMIGSDGQAHISLEGNDNAGRVVQSGAFNSALVGIKAADSIGTIVQDGMDNDARVAAQGGDGNTLFVQQIGESNEGVTTVTSGAGNDLAVYQSGSDNHATAVSLGGNDNNASLSQSGVGNSALVN
;
A
#
# COMPACT_ATOMS: atom_id res chain seq x y z
N TYR A 1 -14.55 14.51 -10.07
CA TYR A 1 -15.06 13.35 -9.33
C TYR A 1 -15.68 12.35 -10.31
N GLY A 2 -15.31 11.07 -10.20
CA GLY A 2 -15.98 9.97 -10.88
C GLY A 2 -16.39 8.91 -9.86
N VAL A 3 -17.69 8.63 -9.78
CA VAL A 3 -18.23 7.63 -8.86
C VAL A 3 -19.07 6.64 -9.65
N LEU A 4 -18.82 5.34 -9.44
CA LEU A 4 -19.60 4.27 -10.02
C LEU A 4 -19.85 3.19 -8.95
N GLN A 5 -21.12 2.94 -8.64
CA GLN A 5 -21.54 1.87 -7.73
C GLN A 5 -22.48 0.92 -8.47
N ARG A 6 -22.27 -0.38 -8.31
CA ARG A 6 -23.11 -1.44 -8.85
C ARG A 6 -23.19 -2.59 -7.85
N GLY A 7 -24.38 -2.97 -7.47
CA GLY A 7 -24.69 -3.93 -6.43
C GLY A 7 -25.39 -3.26 -5.24
N ASP A 8 -25.71 -4.02 -4.21
CA ASP A 8 -26.51 -3.56 -3.10
C ASP A 8 -25.66 -3.17 -1.88
N GLY A 9 -26.13 -2.20 -1.10
CA GLY A 9 -25.52 -1.82 0.17
C GLY A 9 -24.12 -1.19 0.11
N ASN A 10 -23.67 -0.77 -1.08
CA ASN A 10 -22.38 -0.07 -1.23
C ASN A 10 -22.44 1.34 -0.63
N ALA A 11 -21.42 1.75 0.09
CA ALA A 11 -21.34 3.05 0.74
C ALA A 11 -20.01 3.76 0.48
N MET A 12 -20.05 5.11 0.40
CA MET A 12 -18.83 5.90 0.32
C MET A 12 -18.97 7.27 0.98
N ASN A 13 -17.85 7.75 1.50
CA ASN A 13 -17.70 9.11 2.01
C ASN A 13 -16.43 9.71 1.43
N VAL A 14 -16.56 10.68 0.54
CA VAL A 14 -15.43 11.27 -0.19
C VAL A 14 -15.49 12.78 -0.17
N GLY A 15 -14.35 13.45 -0.03
CA GLY A 15 -14.24 14.89 -0.05
C GLY A 15 -12.89 15.37 -0.57
N ALA A 16 -12.88 16.50 -1.26
CA ALA A 16 -11.65 17.17 -1.67
C ALA A 16 -11.74 18.67 -1.41
N TYR A 17 -10.64 19.21 -0.94
CA TYR A 17 -10.42 20.64 -0.72
C TYR A 17 -9.16 21.08 -1.44
N GLY A 18 -9.21 22.19 -2.16
CA GLY A 18 -8.11 22.70 -3.00
C GLY A 18 -8.44 22.62 -4.49
N ASN A 19 -7.45 22.84 -5.32
CA ASN A 19 -7.65 23.01 -6.75
C ASN A 19 -7.17 21.78 -7.55
N ASN A 20 -7.84 21.48 -8.66
CA ASN A 20 -7.45 20.47 -9.64
C ASN A 20 -7.29 19.06 -9.05
N ASN A 21 -8.00 18.74 -7.97
CA ASN A 21 -8.00 17.41 -7.40
C ASN A 21 -8.93 16.47 -8.19
N TRP A 22 -8.52 15.23 -8.39
CA TRP A 22 -9.33 14.19 -8.98
C TRP A 22 -9.55 13.03 -8.00
N ILE A 23 -10.80 12.60 -7.86
CA ILE A 23 -11.18 11.40 -7.10
C ILE A 23 -12.00 10.49 -8.00
N GLY A 24 -11.57 9.22 -8.10
CA GLY A 24 -12.32 8.15 -8.73
C GLY A 24 -12.65 7.04 -7.72
N VAL A 25 -13.93 6.64 -7.65
CA VAL A 25 -14.34 5.48 -6.84
C VAL A 25 -15.23 4.58 -7.67
N GLY A 26 -14.85 3.32 -7.79
CA GLY A 26 -15.66 2.24 -8.37
C GLY A 26 -15.92 1.15 -7.36
N GLN A 27 -17.19 0.79 -7.17
CA GLN A 27 -17.58 -0.32 -6.29
C GLN A 27 -18.51 -1.27 -7.07
N PHE A 28 -18.14 -2.54 -7.15
CA PHE A 28 -18.87 -3.59 -7.84
C PHE A 28 -19.03 -4.78 -6.90
N GLY A 29 -20.24 -5.28 -6.74
CA GLY A 29 -20.63 -6.28 -5.76
C GLY A 29 -21.34 -5.65 -4.56
N ASP A 30 -21.49 -6.37 -3.46
CA ASP A 30 -22.38 -5.97 -2.38
C ASP A 30 -21.60 -5.56 -1.12
N GLY A 31 -22.12 -4.55 -0.43
CA GLY A 31 -21.61 -4.11 0.87
C GLY A 31 -20.20 -3.53 0.88
N ASN A 32 -19.66 -3.10 -0.26
CA ASN A 32 -18.35 -2.45 -0.32
C ASN A 32 -18.43 -1.06 0.30
N THR A 33 -17.40 -0.67 1.03
CA THR A 33 -17.38 0.61 1.74
C THR A 33 -16.09 1.39 1.48
N VAL A 34 -16.21 2.65 1.08
CA VAL A 34 -15.16 3.64 1.25
C VAL A 34 -15.51 4.48 2.47
N THR A 35 -14.91 4.16 3.60
CA THR A 35 -15.25 4.77 4.90
C THR A 35 -14.94 6.26 4.96
N SER A 36 -13.79 6.64 4.38
CA SER A 36 -13.40 8.03 4.22
C SER A 36 -12.34 8.14 3.14
N LEU A 37 -12.53 9.03 2.19
CA LEU A 37 -11.48 9.44 1.26
C LEU A 37 -11.45 10.96 1.25
N TRP A 38 -10.46 11.53 1.92
CA TRP A 38 -10.30 12.97 2.06
C TRP A 38 -9.00 13.42 1.40
N MET A 39 -9.11 14.42 0.53
CA MET A 39 -7.96 15.09 -0.07
C MET A 39 -7.95 16.56 0.29
N ARG A 40 -6.79 17.07 0.66
CA ARG A 40 -6.53 18.48 0.92
C ARG A 40 -5.25 18.88 0.20
N GLY A 41 -5.29 20.01 -0.50
CA GLY A 41 -4.18 20.50 -1.33
C GLY A 41 -4.53 20.50 -2.80
N ASP A 42 -3.55 20.57 -3.66
CA ASP A 42 -3.75 20.78 -5.09
C ASP A 42 -3.20 19.64 -5.95
N ARG A 43 -3.85 19.38 -7.10
CA ARG A 43 -3.42 18.45 -8.15
C ARG A 43 -3.25 16.98 -7.69
N ASN A 44 -3.99 16.56 -6.69
CA ASN A 44 -4.00 15.18 -6.24
C ASN A 44 -4.89 14.31 -7.14
N ASP A 45 -4.44 13.09 -7.45
CA ASP A 45 -5.15 12.12 -8.27
C ASP A 45 -5.24 10.77 -7.55
N ILE A 46 -6.40 10.47 -6.97
CA ILE A 46 -6.61 9.29 -6.13
C ILE A 46 -7.79 8.47 -6.64
N GLY A 47 -7.54 7.20 -6.91
CA GLY A 47 -8.55 6.23 -7.33
C GLY A 47 -8.64 5.01 -6.41
N PHE A 48 -9.87 4.60 -6.10
CA PHE A 48 -10.16 3.31 -5.47
C PHE A 48 -11.13 2.50 -6.34
N ARG A 49 -10.82 1.23 -6.55
CA ARG A 49 -11.74 0.27 -7.14
C ARG A 49 -11.87 -0.95 -6.23
N GLN A 50 -13.09 -1.32 -5.94
CA GLN A 50 -13.45 -2.52 -5.19
C GLN A 50 -14.34 -3.40 -6.08
N ASP A 51 -13.96 -4.66 -6.25
CA ASP A 51 -14.64 -5.65 -7.08
C ASP A 51 -14.77 -6.95 -6.27
N GLY A 52 -15.97 -7.31 -5.87
CA GLY A 52 -16.30 -8.35 -4.91
C GLY A 52 -17.11 -7.78 -3.75
N ASP A 53 -17.25 -8.53 -2.67
CA ASP A 53 -18.16 -8.17 -1.59
C ASP A 53 -17.42 -7.72 -0.31
N LYS A 54 -18.03 -6.77 0.40
CA LYS A 54 -17.60 -6.32 1.74
C LYS A 54 -16.16 -5.82 1.82
N ASN A 55 -15.62 -5.32 0.71
CA ASN A 55 -14.29 -4.69 0.72
C ASN A 55 -14.35 -3.31 1.39
N ILE A 56 -13.31 -2.96 2.11
CA ILE A 56 -13.20 -1.68 2.82
C ILE A 56 -12.01 -0.89 2.28
N ALA A 57 -12.21 0.40 2.02
CA ALA A 57 -11.12 1.30 1.66
C ALA A 57 -11.19 2.60 2.48
N ALA A 58 -10.04 3.13 2.82
CA ALA A 58 -9.88 4.45 3.43
C ALA A 58 -8.69 5.18 2.82
N GLY A 59 -8.81 6.49 2.68
CA GLY A 59 -7.74 7.34 2.15
C GLY A 59 -7.70 8.71 2.82
N HIS A 60 -6.50 9.17 3.12
CA HIS A 60 -6.24 10.53 3.57
C HIS A 60 -5.02 11.08 2.82
N VAL A 61 -5.21 12.19 2.14
CA VAL A 61 -4.14 12.89 1.42
C VAL A 61 -4.13 14.35 1.87
N ASP A 62 -3.01 14.81 2.39
CA ASP A 62 -2.78 16.22 2.77
C ASP A 62 -1.48 16.71 2.13
N GLY A 63 -1.59 17.35 0.99
CA GLY A 63 -0.44 17.77 0.20
C GLY A 63 -0.78 18.04 -1.25
N SER A 64 0.21 18.04 -2.10
CA SER A 64 0.03 18.33 -3.51
C SER A 64 0.71 17.30 -4.41
N ASP A 65 0.17 17.11 -5.61
CA ASP A 65 0.72 16.21 -6.63
C ASP A 65 0.78 14.73 -6.21
N ALA A 66 0.02 14.34 -5.20
CA ALA A 66 -0.07 12.95 -4.77
C ALA A 66 -0.86 12.10 -5.77
N LYS A 67 -0.37 10.88 -6.05
CA LYS A 67 -1.00 9.96 -6.99
C LYS A 67 -1.14 8.57 -6.37
N SER A 68 -2.34 7.99 -6.48
CA SER A 68 -2.56 6.59 -6.10
C SER A 68 -3.72 5.99 -6.88
N GLN A 69 -3.54 4.75 -7.29
CA GLN A 69 -4.61 3.92 -7.84
C GLN A 69 -4.66 2.60 -7.08
N SER A 70 -5.69 2.42 -6.29
CA SER A 70 -5.84 1.24 -5.43
C SER A 70 -6.94 0.33 -5.95
N LEU A 71 -6.65 -0.96 -6.06
CA LEU A 71 -7.55 -1.98 -6.57
C LEU A 71 -7.71 -3.09 -5.54
N SER A 72 -8.94 -3.52 -5.30
CA SER A 72 -9.28 -4.74 -4.57
C SER A 72 -10.15 -5.64 -5.44
N ILE A 73 -9.76 -6.90 -5.58
CA ILE A 73 -10.54 -7.95 -6.24
C ILE A 73 -10.70 -9.12 -5.28
N GLY A 74 -11.93 -9.55 -5.05
CA GLY A 74 -12.28 -10.57 -4.07
C GLY A 74 -13.01 -9.97 -2.88
N ASP A 75 -13.21 -10.75 -1.84
CA ASP A 75 -14.09 -10.37 -0.74
C ASP A 75 -13.32 -9.97 0.52
N ARG A 76 -13.90 -9.08 1.31
CA ARG A 76 -13.43 -8.66 2.63
C ARG A 76 -12.00 -8.13 2.68
N ASN A 77 -11.48 -7.65 1.56
CA ASN A 77 -10.17 -7.00 1.54
C ASN A 77 -10.24 -5.58 2.16
N SER A 78 -9.15 -5.18 2.80
CA SER A 78 -9.01 -3.86 3.41
C SER A 78 -7.87 -3.07 2.79
N MET A 79 -8.13 -1.83 2.37
CA MET A 79 -7.11 -0.91 1.84
C MET A 79 -7.06 0.36 2.68
N SER A 80 -5.86 0.79 3.05
CA SER A 80 -5.64 2.05 3.76
C SER A 80 -4.49 2.84 3.16
N LEU A 81 -4.77 4.09 2.80
CA LEU A 81 -3.81 5.01 2.22
C LEU A 81 -3.72 6.29 3.06
N THR A 82 -2.52 6.68 3.44
CA THR A 82 -2.23 7.99 4.03
C THR A 82 -1.03 8.60 3.33
N MET A 83 -1.18 9.79 2.79
CA MET A 83 -0.11 10.54 2.12
C MET A 83 -0.10 11.98 2.66
N ILE A 84 1.01 12.40 3.22
CA ILE A 84 1.21 13.73 3.78
C ILE A 84 2.48 14.32 3.17
N GLY A 85 2.35 15.41 2.41
CA GLY A 85 3.48 16.04 1.73
C GLY A 85 3.26 16.20 0.23
N SER A 86 4.31 16.16 -0.58
CA SER A 86 4.22 16.41 -2.02
C SER A 86 4.77 15.27 -2.88
N ASP A 87 4.26 15.19 -4.09
CA ASP A 87 4.77 14.29 -5.14
C ASP A 87 4.86 12.80 -4.72
N GLY A 88 4.08 12.41 -3.72
CA GLY A 88 4.02 11.03 -3.27
C GLY A 88 3.28 10.13 -4.27
N GLN A 89 3.76 8.91 -4.43
CA GLN A 89 3.12 7.89 -5.26
C GLN A 89 2.84 6.65 -4.43
N ALA A 90 1.61 6.13 -4.54
CA ALA A 90 1.24 4.89 -3.89
C ALA A 90 0.40 4.02 -4.80
N HIS A 91 0.51 2.73 -4.64
CA HIS A 91 -0.30 1.75 -5.35
C HIS A 91 -0.58 0.59 -4.39
N ILE A 92 -1.83 0.24 -4.22
CA ILE A 92 -2.26 -0.98 -3.52
C ILE A 92 -3.02 -1.83 -4.52
N SER A 93 -2.71 -3.10 -4.62
CA SER A 93 -3.46 -4.06 -5.41
C SER A 93 -3.63 -5.33 -4.59
N LEU A 94 -4.84 -5.69 -4.30
CA LEU A 94 -5.21 -6.88 -3.55
C LEU A 94 -6.05 -7.78 -4.46
N GLU A 95 -5.68 -9.04 -4.56
CA GLU A 95 -6.45 -10.05 -5.25
C GLU A 95 -6.52 -11.29 -4.36
N GLY A 96 -7.71 -11.84 -4.16
CA GLY A 96 -8.02 -12.87 -3.16
C GLY A 96 -8.90 -12.31 -2.04
N ASN A 97 -9.05 -13.06 -0.96
CA ASN A 97 -9.96 -12.69 0.11
C ASN A 97 -9.23 -12.38 1.42
N ASP A 98 -9.84 -11.56 2.25
CA ASP A 98 -9.37 -11.24 3.60
C ASP A 98 -7.96 -10.61 3.66
N ASN A 99 -7.51 -9.99 2.58
CA ASN A 99 -6.21 -9.34 2.53
C ASN A 99 -6.24 -7.92 3.09
N ALA A 100 -5.12 -7.46 3.64
CA ALA A 100 -4.96 -6.09 4.08
C ALA A 100 -3.74 -5.41 3.45
N GLY A 101 -3.95 -4.25 2.83
CA GLY A 101 -2.90 -3.41 2.27
C GLY A 101 -2.88 -2.03 2.93
N ARG A 102 -1.73 -1.59 3.41
CA ARG A 102 -1.57 -0.29 4.03
C ARG A 102 -0.35 0.44 3.50
N VAL A 103 -0.53 1.71 3.13
CA VAL A 103 0.55 2.63 2.79
C VAL A 103 0.43 3.89 3.63
N VAL A 104 1.52 4.29 4.26
CA VAL A 104 1.67 5.57 4.95
C VAL A 104 2.93 6.25 4.42
N GLN A 105 2.78 7.40 3.82
CA GLN A 105 3.88 8.24 3.32
C GLN A 105 3.84 9.61 3.98
N SER A 106 4.99 10.08 4.46
CA SER A 106 5.19 11.44 4.97
C SER A 106 6.43 12.01 4.30
N GLY A 107 6.36 13.28 3.87
CA GLY A 107 7.46 13.95 3.17
C GLY A 107 7.25 14.08 1.67
N ALA A 108 8.30 14.00 0.87
CA ALA A 108 8.22 14.28 -0.55
C ALA A 108 8.84 13.20 -1.43
N PHE A 109 8.31 13.04 -2.64
CA PHE A 109 8.83 12.13 -3.68
C PHE A 109 8.92 10.64 -3.27
N ASN A 110 8.20 10.23 -2.24
CA ASN A 110 8.18 8.85 -1.81
C ASN A 110 7.36 7.98 -2.77
N SER A 111 7.85 6.78 -3.05
CA SER A 111 7.20 5.79 -3.90
C SER A 111 6.90 4.51 -3.11
N ALA A 112 5.69 3.98 -3.25
CA ALA A 112 5.26 2.76 -2.59
C ALA A 112 4.43 1.86 -3.51
N LEU A 113 4.51 0.58 -3.30
CA LEU A 113 3.64 -0.43 -3.92
C LEU A 113 3.33 -1.47 -2.85
N VAL A 114 2.20 -2.10 -2.84
CA VAL A 114 1.93 -3.24 -1.94
C VAL A 114 1.85 -4.54 -2.76
N GLY A 115 0.88 -4.76 -3.57
CA GLY A 115 0.64 -6.01 -4.29
C GLY A 115 -0.06 -7.03 -3.40
N ILE A 116 -0.26 -8.15 -3.54
CA ILE A 116 -0.83 -9.33 -2.90
C ILE A 116 -1.72 -10.05 -3.92
N LYS A 117 -1.55 -11.34 -4.06
CA LYS A 117 -2.41 -12.25 -4.83
C LYS A 117 -2.59 -13.53 -4.02
N ALA A 118 -3.12 -13.42 -2.82
CA ALA A 118 -3.20 -14.48 -1.84
C ALA A 118 -4.48 -14.32 -1.01
N ALA A 119 -4.67 -15.12 0.01
CA ALA A 119 -5.69 -14.88 1.02
C ALA A 119 -5.04 -14.61 2.40
N ASP A 120 -5.77 -13.95 3.29
CA ASP A 120 -5.36 -13.70 4.67
C ASP A 120 -3.98 -13.03 4.81
N SER A 121 -3.52 -12.32 3.79
CA SER A 121 -2.16 -11.76 3.76
C SER A 121 -2.16 -10.25 4.02
N ILE A 122 -1.09 -9.78 4.67
CA ILE A 122 -0.95 -8.38 5.07
C ILE A 122 0.30 -7.77 4.44
N GLY A 123 0.13 -6.62 3.79
CA GLY A 123 1.25 -5.83 3.27
C GLY A 123 1.21 -4.41 3.82
N THR A 124 2.29 -3.96 4.44
CA THR A 124 2.39 -2.62 5.03
C THR A 124 3.65 -1.91 4.60
N ILE A 125 3.50 -0.66 4.18
CA ILE A 125 4.61 0.26 3.88
C ILE A 125 4.46 1.51 4.73
N VAL A 126 5.55 1.93 5.36
CA VAL A 126 5.67 3.21 6.08
C VAL A 126 6.93 3.92 5.61
N GLN A 127 6.78 5.10 5.02
CA GLN A 127 7.89 5.94 4.56
C GLN A 127 7.81 7.32 5.21
N ASP A 128 8.92 7.78 5.77
CA ASP A 128 9.05 9.11 6.37
C ASP A 128 10.35 9.76 5.89
N GLY A 129 10.25 10.85 5.13
CA GLY A 129 11.39 11.54 4.55
C GLY A 129 11.23 11.78 3.05
N MET A 130 12.31 11.69 2.29
CA MET A 130 12.31 12.03 0.87
C MET A 130 12.88 10.93 -0.01
N ASP A 131 12.37 10.82 -1.23
CA ASP A 131 12.86 9.92 -2.29
C ASP A 131 13.00 8.45 -1.87
N ASN A 132 12.22 8.00 -0.89
CA ASN A 132 12.26 6.60 -0.49
C ASN A 132 11.41 5.75 -1.45
N ASP A 133 11.95 4.60 -1.86
CA ASP A 133 11.25 3.61 -2.68
C ASP A 133 11.00 2.32 -1.89
N ALA A 134 9.76 1.89 -1.81
CA ALA A 134 9.36 0.68 -1.10
C ALA A 134 8.52 -0.24 -1.99
N ARG A 135 8.69 -1.52 -1.78
CA ARG A 135 7.90 -2.54 -2.46
C ARG A 135 7.60 -3.68 -1.49
N VAL A 136 6.37 -4.05 -1.40
CA VAL A 136 5.93 -5.29 -0.75
C VAL A 136 5.38 -6.18 -1.87
N ALA A 137 5.35 -7.47 -1.73
CA ALA A 137 4.63 -8.31 -2.68
C ALA A 137 4.20 -9.57 -1.95
N ALA A 138 3.37 -10.30 -2.22
CA ALA A 138 3.11 -11.68 -1.92
C ALA A 138 2.80 -12.39 -3.20
N GLN A 139 2.37 -13.27 -3.62
CA GLN A 139 1.96 -13.94 -4.85
C GLN A 139 1.74 -15.44 -4.63
N GLY A 140 0.74 -15.77 -3.90
CA GLY A 140 0.36 -17.13 -3.60
C GLY A 140 0.81 -17.59 -2.22
N GLY A 141 0.05 -18.53 -1.67
CA GLY A 141 0.10 -18.91 -0.27
C GLY A 141 -0.59 -17.90 0.64
N ASP A 142 -1.19 -18.41 1.68
CA ASP A 142 -2.05 -17.63 2.55
C ASP A 142 -1.32 -17.21 3.84
N GLY A 143 -1.81 -16.16 4.51
CA GLY A 143 -1.32 -15.77 5.82
C GLY A 143 0.08 -15.14 5.83
N ASN A 144 0.54 -14.55 4.72
CA ASN A 144 1.85 -13.91 4.69
C ASN A 144 1.78 -12.48 5.25
N THR A 145 2.78 -12.09 6.04
CA THR A 145 2.92 -10.73 6.56
C THR A 145 4.18 -10.07 6.03
N LEU A 146 4.03 -8.93 5.35
CA LEU A 146 5.12 -8.20 4.74
C LEU A 146 5.14 -6.75 5.24
N PHE A 147 6.30 -6.29 5.66
CA PHE A 147 6.47 -4.95 6.20
C PHE A 147 7.72 -4.26 5.65
N VAL A 148 7.58 -3.00 5.22
CA VAL A 148 8.69 -2.11 4.90
C VAL A 148 8.54 -0.82 5.69
N GLN A 149 9.59 -0.43 6.40
CA GLN A 149 9.71 0.90 7.01
C GLN A 149 11.00 1.58 6.55
N GLN A 150 10.86 2.80 6.05
CA GLN A 150 11.98 3.63 5.62
C GLN A 150 11.87 5.01 6.29
N ILE A 151 12.96 5.44 6.92
CA ILE A 151 13.07 6.75 7.57
C ILE A 151 14.33 7.43 7.06
N GLY A 152 14.19 8.59 6.44
CA GLY A 152 15.30 9.36 5.91
C GLY A 152 15.20 9.59 4.41
N GLU A 153 16.29 9.43 3.68
CA GLU A 153 16.36 9.87 2.29
C GLU A 153 16.90 8.77 1.37
N SER A 154 16.27 8.61 0.20
CA SER A 154 16.77 7.74 -0.88
C SER A 154 16.96 6.27 -0.45
N ASN A 155 16.17 5.76 0.47
CA ASN A 155 16.25 4.36 0.85
C ASN A 155 15.40 3.50 -0.09
N GLU A 156 15.92 2.34 -0.49
CA GLU A 156 15.21 1.35 -1.29
C GLU A 156 14.97 0.08 -0.48
N GLY A 157 13.70 -0.32 -0.33
CA GLY A 157 13.30 -1.49 0.44
C GLY A 157 12.35 -2.40 -0.33
N VAL A 158 12.64 -3.68 -0.35
CA VAL A 158 11.84 -4.70 -1.03
C VAL A 158 11.63 -5.88 -0.10
N THR A 159 10.40 -6.34 0.03
CA THR A 159 10.10 -7.69 0.52
C THR A 159 9.39 -8.47 -0.58
N THR A 160 9.49 -9.77 -0.59
CA THR A 160 8.81 -10.59 -1.61
C THR A 160 8.56 -11.98 -1.04
N VAL A 161 7.36 -12.47 -1.12
CA VAL A 161 7.02 -13.89 -1.05
C VAL A 161 6.50 -14.27 -2.43
N THR A 162 6.93 -15.36 -3.02
CA THR A 162 6.41 -15.78 -4.33
C THR A 162 5.49 -16.97 -4.19
N SER A 163 5.77 -17.91 -3.28
CA SER A 163 4.89 -19.02 -2.95
C SER A 163 5.19 -19.52 -1.53
N GLY A 164 4.19 -20.04 -0.86
CA GLY A 164 4.30 -20.49 0.52
C GLY A 164 3.45 -19.67 1.48
N ALA A 165 3.08 -20.27 2.58
CA ALA A 165 2.14 -19.70 3.54
C ALA A 165 2.83 -19.32 4.85
N GLY A 166 2.24 -18.38 5.60
CA GLY A 166 2.71 -18.02 6.93
C GLY A 166 4.07 -17.35 6.99
N ASN A 167 4.56 -16.78 5.89
CA ASN A 167 5.86 -16.11 5.88
C ASN A 167 5.76 -14.69 6.45
N ASP A 168 6.72 -14.32 7.30
CA ASP A 168 6.83 -13.00 7.89
C ASP A 168 8.14 -12.33 7.45
N LEU A 169 8.04 -11.31 6.60
CA LEU A 169 9.20 -10.60 6.04
C LEU A 169 9.15 -9.13 6.41
N ALA A 170 10.22 -8.63 7.07
CA ALA A 170 10.33 -7.24 7.46
C ALA A 170 11.62 -6.59 6.99
N VAL A 171 11.51 -5.36 6.49
CA VAL A 171 12.64 -4.49 6.15
C VAL A 171 12.52 -3.18 6.90
N TYR A 172 13.59 -2.81 7.62
CA TYR A 172 13.70 -1.55 8.35
C TYR A 172 14.93 -0.80 7.87
N GLN A 173 14.76 0.43 7.41
CA GLN A 173 15.87 1.28 6.97
C GLN A 173 15.79 2.65 7.64
N SER A 174 16.94 3.14 8.13
CA SER A 174 17.06 4.47 8.72
C SER A 174 18.34 5.12 8.28
N GLY A 175 18.26 6.35 7.77
CA GLY A 175 19.40 7.09 7.21
C GLY A 175 19.25 7.32 5.71
N SER A 176 20.31 7.23 4.94
CA SER A 176 20.28 7.58 3.52
C SER A 176 20.89 6.50 2.64
N ASP A 177 20.38 6.38 1.42
CA ASP A 177 20.93 5.53 0.36
C ASP A 177 21.07 4.04 0.77
N ASN A 178 20.25 3.56 1.68
CA ASN A 178 20.28 2.15 2.09
C ASN A 178 19.43 1.30 1.12
N HIS A 179 19.97 0.14 0.75
CA HIS A 179 19.27 -0.84 -0.10
C HIS A 179 19.07 -2.15 0.65
N ALA A 180 17.82 -2.61 0.75
CA ALA A 180 17.46 -3.83 1.47
C ALA A 180 16.48 -4.70 0.69
N THR A 181 16.75 -5.99 0.63
CA THR A 181 15.83 -6.96 0.04
C THR A 181 15.71 -8.18 0.94
N ALA A 182 14.49 -8.52 1.32
CA ALA A 182 14.19 -9.79 1.98
C ALA A 182 13.23 -10.59 1.09
N VAL A 183 13.57 -11.83 0.81
CA VAL A 183 12.85 -12.70 -0.14
C VAL A 183 12.58 -14.05 0.48
N SER A 184 11.42 -14.61 0.25
CA SER A 184 11.12 -16.03 0.43
C SER A 184 10.53 -16.58 -0.88
N LEU A 185 11.22 -17.46 -1.56
CA LEU A 185 10.83 -17.99 -2.87
C LEU A 185 10.07 -19.32 -2.80
N GLY A 186 9.79 -19.80 -1.64
CA GLY A 186 9.08 -21.05 -1.41
C GLY A 186 9.24 -21.52 0.03
N GLY A 187 8.34 -22.39 0.46
CA GLY A 187 8.33 -22.85 1.84
C GLY A 187 7.37 -22.06 2.72
N ASN A 188 7.07 -22.60 3.86
CA ASN A 188 6.11 -22.04 4.80
C ASN A 188 6.80 -21.58 6.08
N ASP A 189 6.14 -20.68 6.79
CA ASP A 189 6.52 -20.22 8.12
C ASP A 189 7.97 -19.68 8.21
N ASN A 190 8.46 -19.08 7.12
CA ASN A 190 9.75 -18.40 7.13
C ASN A 190 9.63 -17.03 7.79
N ASN A 191 10.58 -16.69 8.65
CA ASN A 191 10.68 -15.40 9.28
C ASN A 191 12.03 -14.76 8.93
N ALA A 192 11.99 -13.60 8.28
CA ALA A 192 13.18 -12.83 7.94
C ALA A 192 13.00 -11.36 8.31
N SER A 193 13.96 -10.81 9.03
CA SER A 193 13.99 -9.39 9.38
C SER A 193 15.34 -8.80 9.03
N LEU A 194 15.32 -7.71 8.26
CA LEU A 194 16.50 -6.99 7.83
C LEU A 194 16.44 -5.57 8.36
N SER A 195 17.48 -5.15 9.10
CA SER A 195 17.58 -3.80 9.64
C SER A 195 18.88 -3.13 9.21
N GLN A 196 18.76 -1.94 8.63
CA GLN A 196 19.91 -1.13 8.22
C GLN A 196 19.80 0.27 8.84
N SER A 197 20.93 0.78 9.33
CA SER A 197 21.03 2.13 9.85
C SER A 197 22.33 2.77 9.38
N GLY A 198 22.27 4.03 8.94
CA GLY A 198 23.42 4.77 8.43
C GLY A 198 23.29 5.10 6.95
N VAL A 199 24.37 5.11 6.22
CA VAL A 199 24.44 5.58 4.85
C VAL A 199 25.03 4.52 3.93
N GLY A 200 24.38 4.27 2.80
CA GLY A 200 24.90 3.43 1.72
C GLY A 200 25.01 1.93 2.05
N ASN A 201 24.25 1.43 3.00
CA ASN A 201 24.26 0.00 3.34
C ASN A 201 23.49 -0.81 2.32
N SER A 202 23.98 -2.00 1.99
CA SER A 202 23.26 -2.96 1.14
C SER A 202 23.16 -4.33 1.81
N ALA A 203 21.98 -4.92 1.83
CA ALA A 203 21.77 -6.24 2.39
C ALA A 203 20.67 -7.05 1.64
N LEU A 204 20.89 -8.34 1.55
CA LEU A 204 19.96 -9.31 0.98
C LEU A 204 19.80 -10.48 1.93
N VAL A 205 18.55 -10.84 2.20
CA VAL A 205 18.17 -12.09 2.87
C VAL A 205 17.32 -12.91 1.91
N ASN A 206 17.68 -14.19 1.72
CA ASN A 206 16.98 -15.08 0.78
C ASN A 206 16.77 -16.47 1.41
#